data_17fceec63342fbeb8a9a792dfc2288ec
#
_entry.id   17fceec63342fbeb8a9a792dfc2288ec
#
_cell.length_a   1.000
_cell.length_b   1.000
_cell.length_c   1.000
_cell.angle_alpha   90.00
_cell.angle_beta   90.00
_cell.angle_gamma   90.00
#
_symmetry.space_group_name_H-M   'P 1'
#
loop_
_entity.id
_entity.type
_entity.pdbx_description
1 polymer ?
#
loop_
_entity_poly.entity_id
_entity_poly.type
_entity_poly.pdbx_seq_one_letter_code
_entity_poly.pdbx_strand_id
1 'polypeptide(L)'
;GINILVWMIGIGTLLSGSIGVSNIMMVVVKERTTEIGVRRALGAHPSHILVQILTESAVLTLLAGLTGIVFAVLILAAADSGIGSNFPSLAPGSFLISFSMAIGSALALSALGTVAGVAPALRALAIKPVDAMRDE
;
A
#
# COMPACT_ATOMS: atom_id res chain seq x y z
N GLY A 1 27.27 -10.11 -0.82
CA GLY A 1 27.27 -8.64 -1.05
C GLY A 1 26.01 -8.17 -1.74
N ILE A 2 25.74 -8.59 -2.99
CA ILE A 2 24.63 -8.07 -3.82
C ILE A 2 23.25 -8.35 -3.20
N ASN A 3 23.03 -9.53 -2.65
CA ASN A 3 21.75 -9.88 -2.01
C ASN A 3 21.37 -8.95 -0.87
N ILE A 4 22.33 -8.51 -0.05
CA ILE A 4 22.08 -7.58 1.06
C ILE A 4 21.64 -6.21 0.52
N LEU A 5 22.30 -5.71 -0.52
CA LEU A 5 21.94 -4.46 -1.17
C LEU A 5 20.52 -4.50 -1.75
N VAL A 6 20.17 -5.60 -2.44
CA VAL A 6 18.82 -5.80 -3.00
C VAL A 6 17.76 -5.79 -1.90
N TRP A 7 18.01 -6.50 -0.79
CA TRP A 7 17.11 -6.50 0.35
C TRP A 7 16.98 -5.13 1.00
N MET A 8 18.08 -4.40 1.17
CA MET A 8 18.05 -3.04 1.74
C MET A 8 17.24 -2.08 0.87
N ILE A 9 17.46 -2.12 -0.45
CA ILE A 9 16.69 -1.28 -1.39
C ILE A 9 15.22 -1.67 -1.38
N GLY A 10 14.92 -2.97 -1.42
CA GLY A 10 13.54 -3.47 -1.40
C GLY A 10 12.78 -3.05 -0.13
N ILE A 11 13.37 -3.25 1.04
CA ILE A 11 12.76 -2.84 2.32
C ILE A 11 12.62 -1.32 2.38
N GLY A 12 13.66 -0.57 1.97
CA GLY A 12 13.59 0.89 1.95
C GLY A 12 12.48 1.42 1.06
N THR A 13 12.29 0.83 -0.12
CA THR A 13 11.23 1.19 -1.06
C THR A 13 9.83 0.88 -0.47
N LEU A 14 9.67 -0.29 0.16
CA LEU A 14 8.41 -0.67 0.81
C LEU A 14 8.05 0.27 1.98
N LEU A 15 9.03 0.63 2.81
CA LEU A 15 8.84 1.59 3.90
C LEU A 15 8.46 2.98 3.37
N SER A 16 9.15 3.45 2.35
CA SER A 16 8.84 4.73 1.70
C SER A 16 7.43 4.75 1.12
N GLY A 17 7.03 3.69 0.42
CA GLY A 17 5.67 3.53 -0.10
C GLY A 17 4.61 3.51 1.01
N SER A 18 4.87 2.81 2.10
CA SER A 18 3.99 2.75 3.27
C SER A 18 3.78 4.13 3.92
N ILE A 19 4.85 4.92 4.05
CA ILE A 19 4.77 6.30 4.55
C ILE A 19 3.95 7.17 3.58
N GLY A 20 4.14 7.00 2.26
CA GLY A 20 3.37 7.71 1.24
C GLY A 20 1.87 7.44 1.35
N VAL A 21 1.46 6.18 1.46
CA VAL A 21 0.06 5.79 1.66
C VAL A 21 -0.49 6.38 2.96
N SER A 22 0.27 6.31 4.05
CA SER A 22 -0.13 6.88 5.33
C SER A 22 -0.36 8.40 5.23
N ASN A 23 0.52 9.13 4.54
CA ASN A 23 0.39 10.57 4.33
C ASN A 23 -0.86 10.94 3.51
N ILE A 24 -1.12 10.20 2.43
CA ILE A 24 -2.34 10.41 1.60
C ILE A 24 -3.59 10.17 2.44
N MET A 25 -3.64 9.06 3.18
CA MET A 25 -4.76 8.72 4.04
C MET A 25 -4.98 9.73 5.17
N MET A 26 -3.92 10.34 5.68
CA MET A 26 -4.00 11.44 6.65
C MET A 26 -4.72 12.66 6.08
N VAL A 27 -4.45 13.01 4.82
CA VAL A 27 -5.14 14.11 4.12
C VAL A 27 -6.62 13.74 3.91
N VAL A 28 -6.91 12.55 3.44
CA VAL A 28 -8.28 12.06 3.23
C VAL A 28 -9.11 12.10 4.52
N VAL A 29 -8.54 11.63 5.65
CA VAL A 29 -9.21 11.69 6.96
C VAL A 29 -9.47 13.15 7.37
N LYS A 30 -8.52 14.05 7.13
CA LYS A 30 -8.66 15.47 7.44
C LYS A 30 -9.75 16.12 6.60
N GLU A 31 -9.84 15.83 5.31
CA GLU A 31 -10.90 16.32 4.43
C GLU A 31 -12.30 15.81 4.82
N ARG A 32 -12.37 14.59 5.34
CA ARG A 32 -13.63 13.96 5.80
C ARG A 32 -13.91 14.16 7.31
N THR A 33 -13.21 15.06 7.97
CA THR A 33 -13.32 15.28 9.43
C THR A 33 -14.76 15.60 9.84
N THR A 34 -15.45 16.47 9.11
CA THR A 34 -16.85 16.86 9.40
C THR A 34 -17.78 15.66 9.24
N GLU A 35 -17.64 14.87 8.18
CA GLU A 35 -18.45 13.66 7.94
C GLU A 35 -18.26 12.63 9.06
N ILE A 36 -17.02 12.38 9.46
CA ILE A 36 -16.67 11.48 10.56
C ILE A 36 -17.25 11.99 11.89
N GLY A 37 -17.17 13.31 12.13
CA GLY A 37 -17.72 13.95 13.31
C GLY A 37 -19.23 13.80 13.41
N VAL A 38 -19.96 14.04 12.32
CA VAL A 38 -21.43 13.87 12.24
C VAL A 38 -21.81 12.41 12.49
N ARG A 39 -21.14 11.45 11.84
CA ARG A 39 -21.40 10.01 12.06
C ARG A 39 -21.21 9.61 13.52
N ARG A 40 -20.17 10.13 14.18
CA ARG A 40 -19.93 9.88 15.61
C ARG A 40 -20.97 10.54 16.50
N ALA A 41 -21.41 11.75 16.17
CA ALA A 41 -22.49 12.44 16.90
C ALA A 41 -23.83 11.69 16.82
N LEU A 42 -24.10 11.01 15.68
CA LEU A 42 -25.26 10.15 15.47
C LEU A 42 -25.12 8.76 16.12
N GLY A 43 -24.04 8.50 16.86
CA GLY A 43 -23.83 7.27 17.61
C GLY A 43 -23.07 6.17 16.88
N ALA A 44 -22.36 6.48 15.77
CA ALA A 44 -21.53 5.49 15.11
C ALA A 44 -20.38 5.02 16.02
N HIS A 45 -20.23 3.71 16.14
CA HIS A 45 -19.19 3.12 16.98
C HIS A 45 -17.79 3.44 16.41
N PRO A 46 -16.81 3.83 17.25
CA PRO A 46 -15.46 4.16 16.80
C PRO A 46 -14.79 3.05 15.96
N SER A 47 -15.07 1.79 16.29
CA SER A 47 -14.54 0.62 15.54
C SER A 47 -14.99 0.57 14.08
N HIS A 48 -16.20 1.02 13.75
CA HIS A 48 -16.67 1.06 12.37
C HIS A 48 -15.85 2.02 11.52
N ILE A 49 -15.52 3.19 12.04
CA ILE A 49 -14.68 4.19 11.36
C ILE A 49 -13.26 3.65 11.17
N LEU A 50 -12.71 3.00 12.20
CA LEU A 50 -11.38 2.40 12.14
C LEU A 50 -11.32 1.30 11.07
N VAL A 51 -12.26 0.36 11.08
CA VAL A 51 -12.33 -0.72 10.09
C VAL A 51 -12.51 -0.16 8.67
N GLN A 52 -13.33 0.87 8.50
CA GLN A 52 -13.52 1.51 7.19
C GLN A 52 -12.20 2.07 6.63
N ILE A 53 -11.44 2.83 7.44
CA ILE A 53 -10.17 3.43 7.00
C ILE A 53 -9.12 2.35 6.73
N LEU A 54 -9.04 1.33 7.58
CA LEU A 54 -8.12 0.21 7.39
C LEU A 54 -8.43 -0.60 6.12
N THR A 55 -9.71 -0.87 5.86
CA THR A 55 -10.12 -1.56 4.62
C THR A 55 -9.85 -0.71 3.39
N GLU A 56 -10.10 0.59 3.44
CA GLU A 56 -9.83 1.49 2.32
C GLU A 56 -8.34 1.52 1.98
N SER A 57 -7.46 1.65 2.97
CA SER A 57 -6.01 1.61 2.76
C SER A 57 -5.52 0.25 2.27
N ALA A 58 -6.05 -0.85 2.81
CA ALA A 58 -5.69 -2.19 2.39
C ALA A 58 -6.11 -2.46 0.93
N VAL A 59 -7.32 -2.07 0.53
CA VAL A 59 -7.81 -2.22 -0.86
C VAL A 59 -6.98 -1.40 -1.83
N LEU A 60 -6.69 -0.14 -1.52
CA LEU A 60 -5.84 0.72 -2.36
C LEU A 60 -4.44 0.13 -2.55
N THR A 61 -3.83 -0.34 -1.46
CA THR A 61 -2.49 -0.94 -1.51
C THR A 61 -2.50 -2.26 -2.28
N LEU A 62 -3.55 -3.07 -2.13
CA LEU A 62 -3.69 -4.32 -2.87
C LEU A 62 -3.84 -4.08 -4.37
N LEU A 63 -4.70 -3.14 -4.78
CA LEU A 63 -4.89 -2.78 -6.19
C LEU A 63 -3.60 -2.21 -6.79
N ALA A 64 -2.94 -1.29 -6.09
CA ALA A 64 -1.66 -0.73 -6.52
C ALA A 64 -0.57 -1.80 -6.60
N GLY A 65 -0.51 -2.70 -5.63
CA GLY A 65 0.44 -3.82 -5.61
C GLY A 65 0.21 -4.81 -6.74
N LEU A 66 -1.04 -5.18 -7.02
CA LEU A 66 -1.36 -6.07 -8.14
C LEU A 66 -1.00 -5.44 -9.48
N THR A 67 -1.32 -4.17 -9.69
CA THR A 67 -0.93 -3.46 -10.91
C THR A 67 0.59 -3.37 -11.02
N GLY A 68 1.32 -3.09 -9.93
CA GLY A 68 2.77 -3.08 -9.88
C GLY A 68 3.40 -4.44 -10.25
N ILE A 69 2.85 -5.54 -9.73
CA ILE A 69 3.30 -6.90 -10.06
C ILE A 69 3.09 -7.19 -11.56
N VAL A 70 1.92 -6.85 -12.11
CA VAL A 70 1.64 -7.05 -13.53
C VAL A 70 2.63 -6.28 -14.39
N PHE A 71 2.89 -5.01 -14.08
CA PHE A 71 3.90 -4.22 -14.80
C PHE A 71 5.31 -4.80 -14.67
N ALA A 72 5.70 -5.23 -13.48
CA ALA A 72 7.00 -5.85 -13.26
C ALA A 72 7.17 -7.13 -14.11
N VAL A 73 6.15 -8.00 -14.14
CA VAL A 73 6.16 -9.21 -14.94
C VAL A 73 6.27 -8.90 -16.43
N LEU A 74 5.51 -7.92 -16.92
CA LEU A 74 5.55 -7.51 -18.34
C LEU A 74 6.91 -6.95 -18.73
N ILE A 75 7.51 -6.09 -17.88
CA ILE A 75 8.84 -5.52 -18.15
C ILE A 75 9.91 -6.61 -18.14
N LEU A 76 9.87 -7.54 -17.19
CA LEU A 76 10.84 -8.63 -17.10
C LEU A 76 10.68 -9.62 -18.26
N ALA A 77 9.45 -9.94 -18.68
CA ALA A 77 9.20 -10.77 -19.85
C ALA A 77 9.69 -10.10 -21.15
N ALA A 78 9.50 -8.79 -21.29
CA ALA A 78 10.03 -8.04 -22.42
C ALA A 78 11.57 -8.01 -22.40
N ALA A 79 12.18 -7.85 -21.24
CA ALA A 79 13.63 -7.91 -21.07
C ALA A 79 14.19 -9.30 -21.41
N ASP A 80 13.52 -10.37 -20.96
CA ASP A 80 13.93 -11.75 -21.26
C ASP A 80 13.90 -12.03 -22.76
N SER A 81 12.87 -11.57 -23.49
CA SER A 81 12.76 -11.71 -24.94
C SER A 81 13.79 -10.87 -25.72
N GLY A 82 14.07 -9.64 -25.27
CA GLY A 82 14.99 -8.72 -25.95
C GLY A 82 16.46 -9.02 -25.65
N ILE A 83 16.79 -9.26 -24.39
CA ILE A 83 18.18 -9.52 -23.95
C ILE A 83 18.57 -10.95 -24.24
N GLY A 84 17.67 -11.93 -24.03
CA GLY A 84 17.95 -13.35 -24.31
C GLY A 84 18.28 -13.63 -25.76
N SER A 85 17.70 -12.88 -26.71
CA SER A 85 18.03 -13.00 -28.15
C SER A 85 19.44 -12.48 -28.49
N ASN A 86 19.95 -11.50 -27.76
CA ASN A 86 21.24 -10.87 -28.01
C ASN A 86 22.39 -11.44 -27.16
N PHE A 87 22.07 -12.10 -26.05
CA PHE A 87 23.05 -12.70 -25.14
C PHE A 87 22.67 -14.15 -24.81
N PRO A 88 23.03 -15.11 -25.71
CA PRO A 88 22.68 -16.53 -25.52
C PRO A 88 23.30 -17.17 -24.27
N SER A 89 24.24 -16.49 -23.60
CA SER A 89 24.83 -16.93 -22.34
C SER A 89 23.91 -16.81 -21.14
N LEU A 90 22.83 -16.02 -21.25
CA LEU A 90 21.79 -15.93 -20.24
C LEU A 90 20.74 -17.00 -20.55
N ALA A 91 20.49 -17.90 -19.59
CA ALA A 91 19.48 -18.93 -19.76
C ALA A 91 18.12 -18.31 -20.01
N PRO A 92 17.32 -18.82 -20.99
CA PRO A 92 15.94 -18.37 -21.18
C PRO A 92 15.13 -18.49 -19.86
N GLY A 93 14.39 -17.45 -19.49
CA GLY A 93 13.64 -17.44 -18.26
C GLY A 93 14.41 -16.96 -17.02
N SER A 94 15.64 -16.43 -17.19
CA SER A 94 16.44 -15.91 -16.07
C SER A 94 15.78 -14.74 -15.35
N PHE A 95 14.91 -14.02 -16.05
CA PHE A 95 14.19 -12.84 -15.52
C PHE A 95 12.75 -13.14 -15.11
N LEU A 96 12.30 -14.40 -15.21
CA LEU A 96 10.93 -14.74 -14.86
C LEU A 96 10.73 -14.76 -13.32
N ILE A 97 9.66 -14.13 -12.88
CA ILE A 97 9.26 -14.15 -11.48
C ILE A 97 8.52 -15.45 -11.17
N SER A 98 8.94 -16.15 -10.12
CA SER A 98 8.23 -17.33 -9.62
C SER A 98 6.83 -16.92 -9.09
N PHE A 99 5.83 -17.75 -9.35
CA PHE A 99 4.45 -17.53 -8.86
C PHE A 99 4.40 -17.41 -7.32
N SER A 100 5.19 -18.19 -6.61
CA SER A 100 5.31 -18.08 -5.13
C SER A 100 5.86 -16.73 -4.68
N MET A 101 6.80 -16.17 -5.44
CA MET A 101 7.36 -14.85 -5.16
C MET A 101 6.34 -13.73 -5.42
N ALA A 102 5.52 -13.85 -6.47
CA ALA A 102 4.44 -12.93 -6.77
C ALA A 102 3.37 -12.92 -5.66
N ILE A 103 2.95 -14.10 -5.20
CA ILE A 103 2.00 -14.21 -4.08
C ILE A 103 2.62 -13.68 -2.79
N GLY A 104 3.86 -14.04 -2.48
CA GLY A 104 4.56 -13.55 -1.28
C GLY A 104 4.67 -12.02 -1.25
N SER A 105 4.98 -11.39 -2.38
CA SER A 105 5.02 -9.93 -2.47
C SER A 105 3.64 -9.29 -2.34
N ALA A 106 2.59 -9.87 -2.90
CA ALA A 106 1.22 -9.39 -2.75
C ALA A 106 0.76 -9.44 -1.28
N LEU A 107 1.06 -10.52 -0.57
CA LEU A 107 0.75 -10.65 0.86
C LEU A 107 1.54 -9.64 1.70
N ALA A 108 2.83 -9.47 1.42
CA ALA A 108 3.67 -8.48 2.11
C ALA A 108 3.15 -7.04 1.89
N LEU A 109 2.78 -6.69 0.65
CA LEU A 109 2.19 -5.38 0.32
C LEU A 109 0.85 -5.16 1.03
N SER A 110 -0.01 -6.18 1.08
CA SER A 110 -1.29 -6.10 1.77
C SER A 110 -1.11 -5.86 3.27
N ALA A 111 -0.17 -6.58 3.90
CA ALA A 111 0.16 -6.39 5.31
C ALA A 111 0.70 -4.98 5.58
N LEU A 112 1.62 -4.50 4.76
CA LEU A 112 2.19 -3.14 4.88
C LEU A 112 1.13 -2.06 4.66
N GLY A 113 0.22 -2.23 3.69
CA GLY A 113 -0.89 -1.31 3.47
C GLY A 113 -1.83 -1.21 4.66
N THR A 114 -2.10 -2.34 5.32
CA THR A 114 -2.90 -2.36 6.55
C THR A 114 -2.18 -1.60 7.67
N VAL A 115 -0.89 -1.85 7.87
CA VAL A 115 -0.07 -1.15 8.87
C VAL A 115 0.00 0.36 8.58
N ALA A 116 0.18 0.75 7.31
CA ALA A 116 0.20 2.14 6.89
C ALA A 116 -1.12 2.88 7.21
N GLY A 117 -2.26 2.16 7.16
CA GLY A 117 -3.57 2.69 7.50
C GLY A 117 -3.81 2.89 9.01
N VAL A 118 -2.99 2.30 9.88
CA VAL A 118 -3.20 2.39 11.35
C VAL A 118 -3.06 3.83 11.85
N ALA A 119 -2.03 4.54 11.43
CA ALA A 119 -1.79 5.92 11.89
C ALA A 119 -2.94 6.87 11.53
N PRO A 120 -3.42 6.94 10.26
CA PRO A 120 -4.58 7.76 9.92
C PRO A 120 -5.87 7.29 10.60
N ALA A 121 -6.08 5.99 10.77
CA ALA A 121 -7.23 5.44 11.47
C ALA A 121 -7.28 5.87 12.95
N LEU A 122 -6.15 5.84 13.64
CA LEU A 122 -6.05 6.33 15.02
C LEU A 122 -6.31 7.84 15.12
N ARG A 123 -5.86 8.62 14.14
CA ARG A 123 -6.17 10.05 14.07
C ARG A 123 -7.66 10.31 13.87
N ALA A 124 -8.32 9.55 13.01
CA ALA A 124 -9.76 9.65 12.81
C ALA A 124 -10.54 9.39 14.11
N LEU A 125 -10.06 8.47 14.94
CA LEU A 125 -10.65 8.21 16.27
C LEU A 125 -10.46 9.34 17.26
N ALA A 126 -9.39 10.13 17.13
CA ALA A 126 -9.11 11.27 18.00
C ALA A 126 -9.98 12.50 17.70
N ILE A 127 -10.71 12.53 16.57
CA ILE A 127 -11.62 13.62 16.21
C ILE A 127 -12.78 13.65 17.18
N LYS A 128 -12.92 14.76 17.92
CA LYS A 128 -14.07 15.00 18.80
C LYS A 128 -15.23 15.56 17.97
N PRO A 129 -16.47 15.05 18.14
CA PRO A 129 -17.63 15.54 17.40
C PRO A 129 -17.86 17.05 17.52
N VAL A 130 -17.55 17.60 18.70
CA VAL A 130 -17.72 19.05 19.00
C VAL A 130 -16.74 19.91 18.20
N ASP A 131 -15.48 19.46 18.05
CA ASP A 131 -14.47 20.21 17.32
C ASP A 131 -14.74 20.16 15.81
N ALA A 132 -15.26 19.03 15.29
CA ALA A 132 -15.61 18.87 13.89
C ALA A 132 -16.76 19.77 13.41
N MET A 133 -17.63 20.22 14.31
CA MET A 133 -18.76 21.12 14.01
C MET A 133 -18.42 22.60 14.25
N ARG A 134 -17.26 22.92 14.81
CA ARG A 134 -16.88 24.30 15.19
C ARG A 134 -16.00 24.98 14.14
N ASP A 135 -15.45 24.23 13.17
CA ASP A 135 -14.56 24.73 12.12
C ASP A 135 -15.33 25.24 10.86
N GLU A 136 -16.55 25.77 11.05
CA GLU A 136 -17.22 26.61 10.05
C GLU A 136 -17.14 28.11 10.41
#